data_2418c4545d6040d1defe15e125ba0b05
#
_entry.id   2418c4545d6040d1defe15e125ba0b05
#
_cell.length_a   1.000
_cell.length_b   1.000
_cell.length_c   1.000
_cell.angle_alpha   90.00
_cell.angle_beta   90.00
_cell.angle_gamma   90.00
#
_symmetry.space_group_name_H-M   'P 1'
#
loop_
_entity.id
_entity.type
_entity.pdbx_description
1 polymer ?
#
loop_
_entity_poly.entity_id
_entity_poly.type
_entity_poly.pdbx_seq_one_letter_code
_entity_poly.pdbx_strand_id
1 'polypeptide(L)'
;MAEPELALDPIFLLGAGRCGSTFQQVRLCETGNVWIWGEHSGVLAGLFRWGGEAANNRQLTKYVYPREPVSSAEEIETLQHDGRGMAWMNGFRRPDLMAAQRALVLELFAKRLPPGKTRWGFKEIRYGPADRVPLNLLRMFPAGRIVHTVRAPFASIESAIVAWELPTLVALVEQNDQAALDALYLKHLDRWNGITGYLLDLQERWPRKVRTSRIEHYEDERRELFAFLSLEAPTGSAGARIFSKADTASGYPGIARAFAERRERFEARVAANAGRAGYG
;
A
#
# COMPACT_ATOMS: atom_id res chain seq x y z
N MET A 1 -1.15 20.87 27.61
CA MET A 1 -0.52 20.97 26.30
C MET A 1 -1.59 20.62 25.26
N ALA A 2 -1.92 21.53 24.34
CA ALA A 2 -2.82 21.20 23.25
C ALA A 2 -2.23 20.04 22.44
N GLU A 3 -3.01 19.00 22.17
CA GLU A 3 -2.60 17.96 21.22
C GLU A 3 -2.24 18.63 19.89
N PRO A 4 -1.09 18.34 19.30
CA PRO A 4 -0.75 18.89 17.99
C PRO A 4 -1.85 18.48 17.02
N GLU A 5 -2.35 19.44 16.25
CA GLU A 5 -3.33 19.18 15.20
C GLU A 5 -2.71 18.17 14.22
N LEU A 6 -3.17 16.94 14.30
CA LEU A 6 -2.64 15.84 13.50
C LEU A 6 -2.89 16.13 12.03
N ALA A 7 -1.83 16.19 11.22
CA ALA A 7 -1.95 16.42 9.80
C ALA A 7 -2.88 15.37 9.15
N LEU A 8 -3.98 15.83 8.58
CA LEU A 8 -5.00 15.00 7.94
C LEU A 8 -4.68 14.70 6.45
N ASP A 9 -3.47 15.03 6.02
CA ASP A 9 -2.95 14.84 4.67
C ASP A 9 -1.79 13.82 4.60
N PRO A 10 -2.00 12.57 5.05
CA PRO A 10 -0.97 11.54 5.09
C PRO A 10 -0.40 11.21 3.71
N ILE A 11 0.82 10.66 3.70
CA ILE A 11 1.50 10.17 2.49
C ILE A 11 1.63 8.64 2.56
N PHE A 12 1.05 7.95 1.60
CA PHE A 12 1.11 6.50 1.50
C PHE A 12 2.07 6.09 0.37
N LEU A 13 3.22 5.49 0.71
CA LEU A 13 4.13 4.91 -0.26
C LEU A 13 3.71 3.47 -0.56
N LEU A 14 3.18 3.23 -1.73
CA LEU A 14 2.67 1.93 -2.12
C LEU A 14 3.33 1.46 -3.43
N GLY A 15 3.46 0.15 -3.60
CA GLY A 15 4.00 -0.44 -4.83
C GLY A 15 4.26 -1.93 -4.67
N ALA A 16 4.71 -2.57 -5.72
CA ALA A 16 5.21 -3.94 -5.63
C ALA A 16 6.53 -3.98 -4.83
N GLY A 17 6.87 -5.13 -4.30
CA GLY A 17 8.14 -5.30 -3.58
C GLY A 17 9.35 -5.01 -4.47
N ARG A 18 10.43 -4.54 -3.87
CA ARG A 18 11.72 -4.26 -4.54
C ARG A 18 11.66 -3.12 -5.59
N CYS A 19 10.66 -2.27 -5.48
CA CYS A 19 10.46 -1.10 -6.35
C CYS A 19 11.21 0.17 -5.90
N GLY A 20 12.09 0.09 -4.89
CA GLY A 20 12.82 1.26 -4.38
C GLY A 20 12.06 2.09 -3.33
N SER A 21 10.94 1.60 -2.81
CA SER A 21 10.11 2.31 -1.83
C SER A 21 10.85 2.71 -0.55
N THR A 22 11.84 1.92 -0.11
CA THR A 22 12.68 2.30 1.05
C THR A 22 13.56 3.52 0.75
N PHE A 23 14.08 3.62 -0.46
CA PHE A 23 14.82 4.82 -0.89
C PHE A 23 13.91 6.05 -0.84
N GLN A 24 12.73 5.98 -1.43
CA GLN A 24 11.77 7.10 -1.40
C GLN A 24 11.30 7.42 0.02
N GLN A 25 11.10 6.41 0.88
CA GLN A 25 10.80 6.61 2.29
C GLN A 25 11.84 7.49 2.99
N VAL A 26 13.12 7.16 2.83
CA VAL A 26 14.23 7.94 3.41
C VAL A 26 14.23 9.36 2.86
N ARG A 27 14.10 9.53 1.53
CA ARG A 27 14.08 10.86 0.90
C ARG A 27 12.93 11.74 1.38
N LEU A 28 11.77 11.18 1.64
CA LEU A 28 10.63 11.91 2.21
C LEU A 28 10.85 12.26 3.69
N CYS A 29 11.45 11.36 4.48
CA CYS A 29 11.76 11.64 5.88
C CYS A 29 12.84 12.68 6.10
N GLU A 30 13.67 12.95 5.08
CA GLU A 30 14.66 14.03 5.09
C GLU A 30 14.00 15.42 5.01
N THR A 31 12.77 15.51 4.53
CA THR A 31 11.99 16.76 4.64
C THR A 31 11.64 17.00 6.11
N GLY A 32 11.82 18.22 6.60
CA GLY A 32 11.84 18.53 8.03
C GLY A 32 10.64 18.01 8.82
N ASN A 33 9.43 18.04 8.24
CA ASN A 33 8.17 17.76 8.95
C ASN A 33 7.52 16.39 8.64
N VAL A 34 8.09 15.57 7.74
CA VAL A 34 7.49 14.30 7.31
C VAL A 34 8.10 13.10 8.04
N TRP A 35 7.26 12.13 8.39
CA TRP A 35 7.70 10.82 8.85
C TRP A 35 6.88 9.72 8.17
N ILE A 36 7.58 8.81 7.49
CA ILE A 36 6.98 7.66 6.80
C ILE A 36 7.37 6.39 7.56
N TRP A 37 6.39 5.75 8.16
CA TRP A 37 6.57 4.45 8.83
C TRP A 37 6.93 3.35 7.82
N GLY A 38 7.59 2.30 8.30
CA GLY A 38 7.94 1.12 7.50
C GLY A 38 6.74 0.22 7.19
N GLU A 39 7.07 -0.95 6.62
CA GLU A 39 6.08 -1.99 6.33
C GLU A 39 5.46 -2.55 7.61
N HIS A 40 4.18 -2.86 7.53
CA HIS A 40 3.38 -3.39 8.62
C HIS A 40 2.66 -4.70 8.21
N SER A 41 3.27 -5.46 7.30
CA SER A 41 2.80 -6.78 6.83
C SER A 41 1.37 -6.80 6.29
N GLY A 42 0.88 -5.67 5.75
CA GLY A 42 -0.44 -5.59 5.15
C GLY A 42 -1.60 -5.65 6.15
N VAL A 43 -1.35 -5.39 7.45
CA VAL A 43 -2.35 -5.59 8.53
C VAL A 43 -3.66 -4.82 8.30
N LEU A 44 -3.63 -3.68 7.61
CA LEU A 44 -4.84 -2.91 7.33
C LEU A 44 -5.83 -3.63 6.39
N ALA A 45 -5.38 -4.62 5.62
CA ALA A 45 -6.27 -5.44 4.78
C ALA A 45 -7.33 -6.16 5.65
N GLY A 46 -6.91 -6.71 6.79
CA GLY A 46 -7.82 -7.33 7.76
C GLY A 46 -8.82 -6.34 8.34
N LEU A 47 -8.33 -5.17 8.75
CA LEU A 47 -9.18 -4.09 9.29
C LEU A 47 -10.26 -3.66 8.30
N PHE A 48 -9.91 -3.41 7.05
CA PHE A 48 -10.87 -2.93 6.05
C PHE A 48 -11.81 -4.03 5.56
N ARG A 49 -11.35 -5.28 5.51
CA ARG A 49 -12.20 -6.44 5.21
C ARG A 49 -13.27 -6.60 6.28
N TRP A 50 -12.89 -6.62 7.55
CA TRP A 50 -13.84 -6.68 8.66
C TRP A 50 -14.87 -5.54 8.60
N GLY A 51 -14.43 -4.31 8.40
CA GLY A 51 -15.34 -3.16 8.27
C GLY A 51 -16.30 -3.28 7.08
N GLY A 52 -15.83 -3.83 5.96
CA GLY A 52 -16.65 -4.10 4.80
C GLY A 52 -17.68 -5.21 5.04
N GLU A 53 -17.29 -6.28 5.70
CA GLU A 53 -18.17 -7.39 6.10
C GLU A 53 -19.24 -6.90 7.08
N ALA A 54 -18.86 -6.16 8.11
CA ALA A 54 -19.79 -5.59 9.07
C ALA A 54 -20.78 -4.63 8.41
N ALA A 55 -20.29 -3.71 7.55
CA ALA A 55 -21.14 -2.73 6.84
C ALA A 55 -22.10 -3.36 5.84
N ASN A 56 -21.82 -4.56 5.33
CA ASN A 56 -22.66 -5.28 4.38
C ASN A 56 -23.50 -6.40 5.02
N ASN A 57 -23.29 -6.67 6.30
CA ASN A 57 -24.07 -7.67 7.01
C ASN A 57 -25.50 -7.16 7.23
N ARG A 58 -26.47 -7.84 6.60
CA ARG A 58 -27.88 -7.44 6.66
C ARG A 58 -28.45 -7.46 8.08
N GLN A 59 -28.04 -8.40 8.92
CA GLN A 59 -28.51 -8.46 10.31
C GLN A 59 -27.99 -7.28 11.11
N LEU A 60 -26.70 -6.95 10.97
CA LEU A 60 -26.11 -5.81 11.67
C LEU A 60 -26.67 -4.47 11.20
N THR A 61 -26.97 -4.33 9.89
CA THR A 61 -27.40 -3.04 9.33
C THR A 61 -28.92 -2.83 9.36
N LYS A 62 -29.71 -3.89 9.50
CA LYS A 62 -31.18 -3.81 9.57
C LYS A 62 -31.68 -3.33 10.92
N TYR A 63 -31.02 -3.74 11.99
CA TYR A 63 -31.45 -3.50 13.37
C TYR A 63 -30.50 -2.56 14.11
N VAL A 64 -29.94 -1.58 13.41
CA VAL A 64 -29.09 -0.55 14.02
C VAL A 64 -29.93 0.39 14.86
N TYR A 65 -29.52 0.57 16.11
CA TYR A 65 -30.13 1.51 17.04
C TYR A 65 -29.05 2.26 17.84
N PRO A 66 -29.24 3.53 18.18
CA PRO A 66 -30.29 4.41 17.65
C PRO A 66 -29.95 4.91 16.24
N ARG A 67 -30.98 5.22 15.45
CA ARG A 67 -30.76 5.94 14.17
C ARG A 67 -30.33 7.38 14.42
N GLU A 68 -30.87 7.95 15.47
CA GLU A 68 -30.50 9.23 16.09
C GLU A 68 -30.12 8.97 17.56
N PRO A 69 -29.44 9.90 18.26
CA PRO A 69 -29.20 9.76 19.69
C PRO A 69 -30.52 9.45 20.39
N VAL A 70 -30.54 8.41 21.22
CA VAL A 70 -31.72 8.05 22.03
C VAL A 70 -32.08 9.26 22.86
N SER A 71 -33.26 9.80 22.61
CA SER A 71 -33.64 11.06 23.21
C SER A 71 -34.62 10.92 24.38
N SER A 72 -35.29 9.75 24.56
CA SER A 72 -36.27 9.58 25.62
C SER A 72 -36.18 8.24 26.37
N ALA A 73 -36.50 8.29 27.67
CA ALA A 73 -36.65 7.11 28.50
C ALA A 73 -37.79 6.21 27.98
N GLU A 74 -38.82 6.79 27.37
CA GLU A 74 -39.98 6.12 26.80
C GLU A 74 -39.59 5.23 25.59
N GLU A 75 -38.67 5.69 24.74
CA GLU A 75 -38.14 4.87 23.64
C GLU A 75 -37.37 3.65 24.18
N ILE A 76 -36.56 3.83 25.22
CA ILE A 76 -35.81 2.73 25.85
C ILE A 76 -36.81 1.74 26.46
N GLU A 77 -37.82 2.20 27.17
CA GLU A 77 -38.84 1.37 27.79
C GLU A 77 -39.63 0.56 26.73
N THR A 78 -40.03 1.22 25.63
CA THR A 78 -40.69 0.55 24.49
C THR A 78 -39.82 -0.56 23.90
N LEU A 79 -38.52 -0.30 23.74
CA LEU A 79 -37.57 -1.28 23.22
C LEU A 79 -37.34 -2.44 24.19
N GLN A 80 -37.30 -2.19 25.51
CA GLN A 80 -37.21 -3.24 26.52
C GLN A 80 -38.39 -4.17 26.55
N HIS A 81 -39.58 -3.67 26.20
CA HIS A 81 -40.81 -4.48 26.10
C HIS A 81 -40.91 -5.24 24.75
N ASP A 82 -40.22 -4.82 23.68
CA ASP A 82 -40.16 -5.54 22.42
C ASP A 82 -39.02 -6.59 22.47
N GLY A 83 -39.27 -7.71 23.16
CA GLY A 83 -38.27 -8.77 23.32
C GLY A 83 -37.76 -9.38 22.01
N ARG A 84 -38.48 -9.24 20.89
CA ARG A 84 -38.02 -9.70 19.56
C ARG A 84 -37.07 -8.67 18.91
N GLY A 85 -37.39 -7.38 19.03
CA GLY A 85 -36.55 -6.31 18.52
C GLY A 85 -35.17 -6.24 19.23
N MET A 86 -35.18 -6.32 20.55
CA MET A 86 -34.00 -6.28 21.41
C MET A 86 -32.96 -7.37 21.08
N ALA A 87 -33.39 -8.57 20.76
CA ALA A 87 -32.50 -9.71 20.47
C ALA A 87 -31.54 -9.47 19.28
N TRP A 88 -31.90 -8.56 18.38
CA TRP A 88 -31.14 -8.28 17.14
C TRP A 88 -30.59 -6.85 17.09
N MET A 89 -30.92 -6.03 18.06
CA MET A 89 -30.53 -4.63 18.08
C MET A 89 -29.05 -4.47 18.39
N ASN A 90 -28.40 -3.57 17.64
CA ASN A 90 -26.98 -3.28 17.80
C ASN A 90 -26.65 -1.85 17.39
N GLY A 91 -25.43 -1.38 17.73
CA GLY A 91 -24.95 -0.02 17.44
C GLY A 91 -24.05 0.08 16.21
N PHE A 92 -23.98 -0.89 15.30
CA PHE A 92 -23.06 -0.91 14.16
C PHE A 92 -23.55 -0.03 13.00
N ARG A 93 -23.43 1.30 13.12
CA ARG A 93 -23.72 2.21 12.02
C ARG A 93 -22.51 2.33 11.09
N ARG A 94 -22.74 2.34 9.77
CA ARG A 94 -21.66 2.46 8.77
C ARG A 94 -20.74 3.68 8.98
N PRO A 95 -21.26 4.89 9.25
CA PRO A 95 -20.39 6.04 9.54
C PRO A 95 -19.50 5.82 10.75
N ASP A 96 -20.02 5.20 11.82
CA ASP A 96 -19.27 4.94 13.05
C ASP A 96 -18.18 3.90 12.83
N LEU A 97 -18.44 2.85 12.04
CA LEU A 97 -17.42 1.88 11.64
C LEU A 97 -16.27 2.53 10.89
N MET A 98 -16.58 3.42 9.94
CA MET A 98 -15.55 4.17 9.21
C MET A 98 -14.78 5.12 10.13
N ALA A 99 -15.47 5.80 11.04
CA ALA A 99 -14.84 6.69 12.02
C ALA A 99 -13.92 5.90 12.98
N ALA A 100 -14.37 4.74 13.46
CA ALA A 100 -13.55 3.86 14.31
C ALA A 100 -12.32 3.32 13.58
N GLN A 101 -12.46 2.89 12.33
CA GLN A 101 -11.32 2.46 11.51
C GLN A 101 -10.33 3.59 11.28
N ARG A 102 -10.82 4.81 10.99
CA ARG A 102 -9.99 6.00 10.84
C ARG A 102 -9.25 6.33 12.13
N ALA A 103 -9.95 6.29 13.27
CA ALA A 103 -9.35 6.54 14.57
C ALA A 103 -8.23 5.54 14.87
N LEU A 104 -8.43 4.24 14.57
CA LEU A 104 -7.40 3.23 14.74
C LEU A 104 -6.17 3.49 13.85
N VAL A 105 -6.36 3.85 12.59
CA VAL A 105 -5.24 4.20 11.70
C VAL A 105 -4.46 5.40 12.23
N LEU A 106 -5.13 6.43 12.72
CA LEU A 106 -4.49 7.59 13.36
C LEU A 106 -3.72 7.21 14.62
N GLU A 107 -4.32 6.36 15.46
CA GLU A 107 -3.65 5.85 16.67
C GLU A 107 -2.34 5.13 16.36
N LEU A 108 -2.34 4.29 15.32
CA LEU A 108 -1.19 3.47 14.94
C LEU A 108 -0.08 4.29 14.29
N PHE A 109 -0.41 5.28 13.45
CA PHE A 109 0.56 5.93 12.58
C PHE A 109 0.76 7.44 12.83
N ALA A 110 -0.22 8.12 13.42
CA ALA A 110 -0.15 9.57 13.58
C ALA A 110 0.22 10.03 15.00
N LYS A 111 -0.28 9.36 16.03
CA LYS A 111 -0.08 9.81 17.43
C LYS A 111 1.35 9.70 17.97
N ARG A 112 2.18 8.86 17.38
CA ARG A 112 3.54 8.59 17.89
C ARG A 112 4.63 9.06 16.94
N LEU A 113 4.42 10.22 16.32
CA LEU A 113 5.42 10.80 15.46
C LEU A 113 6.67 11.21 16.26
N PRO A 114 7.87 11.08 15.66
CA PRO A 114 9.08 11.60 16.26
C PRO A 114 8.99 13.11 16.47
N PRO A 115 9.75 13.68 17.45
CA PRO A 115 9.77 15.11 17.69
C PRO A 115 10.06 15.93 16.43
N GLY A 116 9.32 17.01 16.23
CA GLY A 116 9.45 17.90 15.05
C GLY A 116 8.77 17.37 13.77
N LYS A 117 8.18 16.17 13.80
CA LYS A 117 7.42 15.63 12.67
C LYS A 117 5.92 15.89 12.89
N THR A 118 5.27 16.44 11.87
CA THR A 118 3.85 16.81 11.92
C THR A 118 3.02 16.10 10.85
N ARG A 119 3.66 15.61 9.79
CA ARG A 119 3.01 14.91 8.69
C ARG A 119 3.44 13.45 8.66
N TRP A 120 2.48 12.56 8.70
CA TRP A 120 2.71 11.13 8.79
C TRP A 120 2.41 10.40 7.49
N GLY A 121 2.87 9.19 7.41
CA GLY A 121 2.56 8.23 6.36
C GLY A 121 3.12 6.86 6.67
N PHE A 122 2.99 5.96 5.75
CA PHE A 122 3.62 4.65 5.81
C PHE A 122 3.98 4.11 4.43
N LYS A 123 4.86 3.14 4.43
CA LYS A 123 5.27 2.37 3.26
C LYS A 123 4.73 0.95 3.37
N GLU A 124 4.07 0.44 2.30
CA GLU A 124 3.64 -0.96 2.23
C GLU A 124 3.69 -1.49 0.78
N ILE A 125 4.08 -2.75 0.64
CA ILE A 125 4.34 -3.39 -0.66
C ILE A 125 3.36 -4.54 -0.98
N ARG A 126 2.30 -4.69 -0.18
CA ARG A 126 1.40 -5.85 -0.24
C ARG A 126 -0.01 -5.53 -0.71
N TYR A 127 -0.38 -4.24 -0.75
CA TYR A 127 -1.76 -3.84 -1.07
C TYR A 127 -2.05 -3.92 -2.56
N GLY A 128 -2.90 -4.86 -2.91
CA GLY A 128 -3.37 -5.12 -4.28
C GLY A 128 -4.87 -4.88 -4.45
N PRO A 129 -5.42 -5.28 -5.61
CA PRO A 129 -6.84 -5.03 -5.94
C PRO A 129 -7.81 -5.73 -4.99
N ALA A 130 -7.45 -6.91 -4.45
CA ALA A 130 -8.32 -7.68 -3.56
C ALA A 130 -8.55 -7.00 -2.21
N ASP A 131 -7.56 -6.25 -1.71
CA ASP A 131 -7.61 -5.67 -0.37
C ASP A 131 -8.37 -4.33 -0.31
N ARG A 132 -8.45 -3.62 -1.43
CA ARG A 132 -9.04 -2.28 -1.55
C ARG A 132 -8.50 -1.25 -0.53
N VAL A 133 -7.38 -1.57 0.13
CA VAL A 133 -6.79 -0.69 1.16
C VAL A 133 -6.48 0.70 0.62
N PRO A 134 -5.79 0.86 -0.54
CA PRO A 134 -5.51 2.18 -1.09
C PRO A 134 -6.76 3.04 -1.30
N LEU A 135 -7.83 2.44 -1.81
CA LEU A 135 -9.11 3.12 -2.01
C LEU A 135 -9.74 3.57 -0.69
N ASN A 136 -9.72 2.71 0.33
CA ASN A 136 -10.27 3.03 1.65
C ASN A 136 -9.46 4.13 2.34
N LEU A 137 -8.14 4.12 2.21
CA LEU A 137 -7.27 5.19 2.71
C LEU A 137 -7.62 6.56 2.08
N LEU A 138 -7.81 6.61 0.75
CA LEU A 138 -8.20 7.86 0.06
C LEU A 138 -9.60 8.36 0.46
N ARG A 139 -10.49 7.46 0.86
CA ARG A 139 -11.82 7.82 1.38
C ARG A 139 -11.76 8.34 2.81
N MET A 140 -10.96 7.69 3.66
CA MET A 140 -10.80 8.08 5.06
C MET A 140 -9.99 9.36 5.24
N PHE A 141 -9.03 9.60 4.34
CA PHE A 141 -8.15 10.76 4.35
C PHE A 141 -8.26 11.51 3.02
N PRO A 142 -9.29 12.36 2.86
CA PRO A 142 -9.54 13.04 1.58
C PRO A 142 -8.40 13.95 1.12
N ALA A 143 -7.58 14.46 2.03
CA ALA A 143 -6.36 15.21 1.70
C ALA A 143 -5.13 14.32 1.53
N GLY A 144 -5.21 13.04 1.89
CA GLY A 144 -4.12 12.07 1.76
C GLY A 144 -3.71 11.82 0.31
N ARG A 145 -2.45 11.47 0.11
CA ARG A 145 -1.88 11.19 -1.21
C ARG A 145 -1.16 9.86 -1.23
N ILE A 146 -1.26 9.17 -2.36
CA ILE A 146 -0.53 7.92 -2.63
C ILE A 146 0.61 8.23 -3.61
N VAL A 147 1.81 7.82 -3.26
CA VAL A 147 2.93 7.71 -4.17
C VAL A 147 3.05 6.24 -4.55
N HIS A 148 2.72 5.92 -5.80
CA HIS A 148 2.97 4.62 -6.37
C HIS A 148 4.43 4.53 -6.79
N THR A 149 5.24 3.86 -5.98
CA THR A 149 6.64 3.63 -6.30
C THR A 149 6.75 2.44 -7.24
N VAL A 150 7.35 2.65 -8.39
CA VAL A 150 7.54 1.61 -9.40
C VAL A 150 9.01 1.54 -9.84
N ARG A 151 9.41 0.36 -10.27
CA ARG A 151 10.71 0.04 -10.84
C ARG A 151 10.48 -0.77 -12.12
N ALA A 152 11.44 -0.73 -13.04
CA ALA A 152 11.43 -1.56 -14.24
C ALA A 152 11.02 -3.00 -13.89
N PRO A 153 10.04 -3.60 -14.61
CA PRO A 153 9.35 -4.80 -14.17
C PRO A 153 10.31 -5.95 -13.85
N PHE A 154 11.16 -6.32 -14.79
CA PHE A 154 12.09 -7.43 -14.59
C PHE A 154 13.12 -7.18 -13.50
N ALA A 155 13.62 -5.95 -13.37
CA ALA A 155 14.52 -5.57 -12.28
C ALA A 155 13.84 -5.67 -10.90
N SER A 156 12.56 -5.40 -10.80
CA SER A 156 11.76 -5.57 -9.58
C SER A 156 11.48 -7.04 -9.28
N ILE A 157 10.99 -7.80 -10.28
CA ILE A 157 10.62 -9.21 -10.17
C ILE A 157 11.82 -10.07 -9.75
N GLU A 158 12.92 -9.95 -10.46
CA GLU A 158 14.14 -10.73 -10.20
C GLU A 158 14.77 -10.38 -8.85
N SER A 159 14.81 -9.09 -8.52
CA SER A 159 15.23 -8.65 -7.19
C SER A 159 14.34 -9.21 -6.07
N ALA A 160 13.04 -9.40 -6.33
CA ALA A 160 12.13 -10.01 -5.37
C ALA A 160 12.37 -11.50 -5.20
N ILE A 161 12.57 -12.23 -6.29
CA ILE A 161 12.91 -13.67 -6.28
C ILE A 161 14.21 -13.89 -5.51
N VAL A 162 15.26 -13.14 -5.83
CA VAL A 162 16.56 -13.26 -5.14
C VAL A 162 16.45 -12.88 -3.65
N ALA A 163 15.64 -11.88 -3.31
CA ALA A 163 15.54 -11.42 -1.93
C ALA A 163 14.73 -12.37 -1.02
N TRP A 164 13.75 -13.09 -1.58
CA TRP A 164 12.80 -13.86 -0.79
C TRP A 164 12.81 -15.35 -1.03
N GLU A 165 13.31 -15.79 -2.18
CA GLU A 165 13.22 -17.19 -2.65
C GLU A 165 14.61 -17.75 -3.09
N LEU A 166 15.72 -17.10 -2.71
CA LEU A 166 17.05 -17.50 -3.20
C LEU A 166 17.37 -19.00 -3.01
N PRO A 167 17.11 -19.61 -1.84
CA PRO A 167 17.38 -21.03 -1.67
C PRO A 167 16.57 -21.92 -2.63
N THR A 168 15.29 -21.59 -2.81
CA THR A 168 14.41 -22.30 -3.75
C THR A 168 14.90 -22.11 -5.19
N LEU A 169 15.22 -20.86 -5.57
CA LEU A 169 15.73 -20.53 -6.90
C LEU A 169 17.01 -21.33 -7.23
N VAL A 170 17.96 -21.37 -6.30
CA VAL A 170 19.22 -22.13 -6.48
C VAL A 170 18.93 -23.62 -6.71
N ALA A 171 18.12 -24.22 -5.83
CA ALA A 171 17.77 -25.64 -5.95
C ALA A 171 17.08 -25.97 -7.29
N LEU A 172 16.17 -25.14 -7.76
CA LEU A 172 15.47 -25.30 -9.03
C LEU A 172 16.41 -25.17 -10.24
N VAL A 173 17.38 -24.25 -10.17
CA VAL A 173 18.39 -24.07 -11.22
C VAL A 173 19.31 -25.29 -11.28
N GLU A 174 19.78 -25.80 -10.14
CA GLU A 174 20.63 -27.00 -10.06
C GLU A 174 19.92 -28.27 -10.56
N GLN A 175 18.61 -28.40 -10.26
CA GLN A 175 17.77 -29.50 -10.73
C GLN A 175 17.33 -29.35 -12.19
N ASN A 176 17.57 -28.19 -12.81
CA ASN A 176 17.12 -27.85 -14.15
C ASN A 176 15.57 -27.97 -14.29
N ASP A 177 14.83 -27.74 -13.22
CA ASP A 177 13.34 -27.79 -13.21
C ASP A 177 12.74 -26.54 -13.83
N GLN A 178 12.59 -26.55 -15.14
CA GLN A 178 12.09 -25.43 -15.92
C GLN A 178 10.65 -25.09 -15.56
N ALA A 179 9.79 -26.06 -15.27
CA ALA A 179 8.40 -25.84 -14.95
C ALA A 179 8.24 -25.13 -13.60
N ALA A 180 8.97 -25.57 -12.58
CA ALA A 180 8.96 -24.94 -11.27
C ALA A 180 9.63 -23.55 -11.28
N LEU A 181 10.68 -23.35 -12.09
CA LEU A 181 11.27 -22.03 -12.31
C LEU A 181 10.28 -21.06 -12.98
N ASP A 182 9.51 -21.52 -13.97
CA ASP A 182 8.47 -20.72 -14.60
C ASP A 182 7.38 -20.35 -13.60
N ALA A 183 6.92 -21.31 -12.77
CA ALA A 183 5.91 -21.06 -11.74
C ALA A 183 6.41 -20.05 -10.69
N LEU A 184 7.64 -20.16 -10.24
CA LEU A 184 8.27 -19.22 -9.32
C LEU A 184 8.31 -17.79 -9.92
N TYR A 185 8.75 -17.68 -11.17
CA TYR A 185 8.86 -16.40 -11.87
C TYR A 185 7.48 -15.77 -12.07
N LEU A 186 6.51 -16.55 -12.53
CA LEU A 186 5.12 -16.09 -12.74
C LEU A 186 4.46 -15.62 -11.45
N LYS A 187 4.69 -16.28 -10.32
CA LYS A 187 4.21 -15.83 -9.00
C LYS A 187 4.59 -14.37 -8.71
N HIS A 188 5.84 -14.01 -8.95
CA HIS A 188 6.34 -12.64 -8.70
C HIS A 188 5.92 -11.65 -9.78
N LEU A 189 5.84 -12.11 -11.04
CA LEU A 189 5.36 -11.33 -12.16
C LEU A 189 3.89 -10.95 -12.00
N ASP A 190 3.03 -11.92 -11.67
CA ASP A 190 1.60 -11.68 -11.47
C ASP A 190 1.35 -10.76 -10.27
N ARG A 191 2.17 -10.88 -9.22
CA ARG A 191 2.15 -9.94 -8.10
C ARG A 191 2.53 -8.52 -8.52
N TRP A 192 3.60 -8.35 -9.30
CA TRP A 192 4.01 -7.05 -9.81
C TRP A 192 2.91 -6.44 -10.68
N ASN A 193 2.37 -7.20 -11.63
CA ASN A 193 1.29 -6.77 -12.51
C ASN A 193 0.03 -6.38 -11.74
N GLY A 194 -0.40 -7.22 -10.79
CA GLY A 194 -1.63 -6.98 -10.03
C GLY A 194 -1.55 -5.70 -9.19
N ILE A 195 -0.45 -5.47 -8.49
CA ILE A 195 -0.27 -4.28 -7.65
C ILE A 195 -0.06 -3.04 -8.53
N THR A 196 0.84 -3.11 -9.51
CA THR A 196 1.16 -1.99 -10.40
C THR A 196 -0.06 -1.58 -11.22
N GLY A 197 -0.74 -2.51 -11.88
CA GLY A 197 -1.95 -2.24 -12.66
C GLY A 197 -3.03 -1.57 -11.79
N TYR A 198 -3.29 -2.09 -10.61
CA TYR A 198 -4.27 -1.50 -9.69
C TYR A 198 -3.93 -0.06 -9.27
N LEU A 199 -2.67 0.22 -8.97
CA LEU A 199 -2.26 1.57 -8.57
C LEU A 199 -2.26 2.55 -9.75
N LEU A 200 -1.98 2.08 -10.98
CA LEU A 200 -2.16 2.85 -12.20
C LEU A 200 -3.63 3.18 -12.47
N ASP A 201 -4.55 2.22 -12.30
CA ASP A 201 -5.99 2.45 -12.40
C ASP A 201 -6.47 3.49 -11.39
N LEU A 202 -5.92 3.46 -10.16
CA LEU A 202 -6.20 4.47 -9.15
C LEU A 202 -5.68 5.84 -9.55
N GLN A 203 -4.50 5.93 -10.16
CA GLN A 203 -3.94 7.18 -10.65
C GLN A 203 -4.78 7.78 -11.77
N GLU A 204 -5.21 6.99 -12.74
CA GLU A 204 -6.08 7.44 -13.83
C GLU A 204 -7.41 8.00 -13.28
N ARG A 205 -7.97 7.33 -12.27
CA ARG A 205 -9.23 7.73 -11.64
C ARG A 205 -9.08 8.95 -10.71
N TRP A 206 -7.94 9.10 -10.04
CA TRP A 206 -7.68 10.17 -9.07
C TRP A 206 -6.28 10.78 -9.26
N PRO A 207 -5.99 11.44 -10.40
CA PRO A 207 -4.65 11.94 -10.71
C PRO A 207 -4.14 13.02 -9.73
N ARG A 208 -5.05 13.68 -9.00
CA ARG A 208 -4.68 14.64 -7.96
C ARG A 208 -4.32 13.99 -6.62
N LYS A 209 -4.56 12.69 -6.45
CA LYS A 209 -4.36 11.95 -5.20
C LYS A 209 -3.37 10.80 -5.31
N VAL A 210 -3.15 10.30 -6.51
CA VAL A 210 -2.23 9.20 -6.78
C VAL A 210 -1.25 9.64 -7.84
N ARG A 211 0.05 9.43 -7.60
CA ARG A 211 1.11 9.69 -8.56
C ARG A 211 2.09 8.53 -8.60
N THR A 212 2.41 8.07 -9.79
CA THR A 212 3.49 7.12 -10.04
C THR A 212 4.83 7.85 -10.03
N SER A 213 5.82 7.27 -9.36
CA SER A 213 7.20 7.71 -9.30
C SER A 213 8.12 6.56 -9.66
N ARG A 214 8.86 6.72 -10.74
CA ARG A 214 9.83 5.73 -11.25
C ARG A 214 11.16 5.90 -10.52
N ILE A 215 11.64 4.83 -9.91
CA ILE A 215 12.86 4.92 -9.10
C ILE A 215 14.10 5.26 -9.94
N GLU A 216 14.16 4.78 -11.16
CA GLU A 216 15.26 5.06 -12.10
C GLU A 216 15.27 6.51 -12.57
N HIS A 217 14.13 7.19 -12.56
CA HIS A 217 13.94 8.58 -12.98
C HIS A 217 13.74 9.53 -11.78
N TYR A 218 14.03 9.08 -10.56
CA TYR A 218 13.76 9.85 -9.35
C TYR A 218 14.34 11.26 -9.38
N GLU A 219 15.58 11.44 -9.86
CA GLU A 219 16.22 12.77 -9.89
C GLU A 219 15.49 13.72 -10.86
N ASP A 220 15.03 13.22 -11.98
CA ASP A 220 14.30 14.01 -12.97
C ASP A 220 12.89 14.35 -12.49
N GLU A 221 12.21 13.40 -11.86
CA GLU A 221 10.83 13.51 -11.39
C GLU A 221 10.70 14.14 -10.00
N ARG A 222 11.79 14.27 -9.26
CA ARG A 222 11.83 14.69 -7.85
C ARG A 222 11.04 15.97 -7.60
N ARG A 223 11.30 17.02 -8.36
CA ARG A 223 10.63 18.33 -8.16
C ARG A 223 9.12 18.21 -8.28
N GLU A 224 8.65 17.50 -9.29
CA GLU A 224 7.21 17.29 -9.51
C GLU A 224 6.58 16.38 -8.45
N LEU A 225 7.30 15.36 -7.99
CA LEU A 225 6.85 14.48 -6.91
C LEU A 225 6.66 15.28 -5.61
N PHE A 226 7.62 16.11 -5.25
CA PHE A 226 7.54 16.92 -4.04
C PHE A 226 6.46 18.01 -4.16
N ALA A 227 6.32 18.64 -5.32
CA ALA A 227 5.22 19.59 -5.60
C ALA A 227 3.85 18.88 -5.49
N PHE A 228 3.71 17.68 -6.04
CA PHE A 228 2.50 16.86 -5.86
C PHE A 228 2.19 16.61 -4.39
N LEU A 229 3.19 16.41 -3.55
CA LEU A 229 3.04 16.20 -2.12
C LEU A 229 2.88 17.50 -1.32
N SER A 230 2.96 18.66 -1.96
CA SER A 230 3.01 19.98 -1.30
C SER A 230 4.18 20.07 -0.30
N LEU A 231 5.35 19.60 -0.73
CA LEU A 231 6.61 19.62 0.01
C LEU A 231 7.68 20.35 -0.80
N GLU A 232 8.68 20.89 -0.10
CA GLU A 232 9.89 21.37 -0.73
C GLU A 232 10.83 20.20 -1.05
N ALA A 233 11.34 20.15 -2.27
CA ALA A 233 12.31 19.13 -2.65
C ALA A 233 13.63 19.38 -1.92
N PRO A 234 14.27 18.37 -1.31
CA PRO A 234 15.55 18.54 -0.65
C PRO A 234 16.61 18.99 -1.65
N THR A 235 17.45 19.93 -1.22
CA THR A 235 18.61 20.39 -1.99
C THR A 235 19.72 19.36 -1.91
N GLY A 236 20.23 18.88 -3.02
CA GLY A 236 21.29 17.88 -3.10
C GLY A 236 20.89 16.65 -3.93
N SER A 237 21.89 15.97 -4.49
CA SER A 237 21.67 14.70 -5.16
C SER A 237 21.29 13.62 -4.15
N ALA A 238 20.44 12.70 -4.54
CA ALA A 238 20.23 11.49 -3.77
C ALA A 238 21.55 10.73 -3.72
N GLY A 239 22.20 10.72 -2.56
CA GLY A 239 23.44 9.96 -2.34
C GLY A 239 23.29 8.49 -2.75
N ALA A 240 24.41 7.80 -2.92
CA ALA A 240 24.51 6.44 -3.42
C ALA A 240 23.44 5.49 -2.86
N ARG A 241 23.03 4.53 -3.68
CA ARG A 241 22.07 3.45 -3.40
C ARG A 241 22.09 3.00 -1.94
N ILE A 242 21.03 3.29 -1.20
CA ILE A 242 20.94 2.98 0.23
C ILE A 242 20.93 1.46 0.48
N PHE A 243 20.49 0.65 -0.48
CA PHE A 243 20.53 -0.81 -0.42
C PHE A 243 20.61 -1.42 -1.83
N SER A 244 21.76 -1.95 -2.21
CA SER A 244 21.91 -2.85 -3.35
C SER A 244 22.13 -4.27 -2.85
N LYS A 245 21.13 -5.15 -2.95
CA LYS A 245 21.34 -6.60 -2.86
C LYS A 245 21.50 -7.24 -4.25
N ALA A 246 21.74 -6.46 -5.29
CA ALA A 246 21.85 -6.95 -6.66
C ALA A 246 23.06 -7.92 -6.86
N ASP A 247 24.06 -7.82 -6.00
CA ASP A 247 25.29 -8.60 -6.15
C ASP A 247 25.19 -10.05 -5.64
N THR A 248 24.12 -10.40 -4.92
CA THR A 248 23.97 -11.74 -4.33
C THR A 248 23.75 -12.84 -5.38
N ALA A 249 23.16 -12.50 -6.53
CA ALA A 249 22.93 -13.46 -7.62
C ALA A 249 24.17 -13.68 -8.51
N SER A 250 25.17 -12.79 -8.46
CA SER A 250 26.40 -12.88 -9.27
C SER A 250 27.23 -14.12 -8.94
N GLY A 251 27.07 -14.68 -7.74
CA GLY A 251 27.72 -15.94 -7.33
C GLY A 251 27.13 -17.23 -7.95
N TYR A 252 26.00 -17.13 -8.70
CA TYR A 252 25.28 -18.27 -9.26
C TYR A 252 25.09 -18.14 -10.78
N PRO A 253 26.04 -18.61 -11.62
CA PRO A 253 25.99 -18.39 -13.08
C PRO A 253 24.69 -18.85 -13.76
N GLY A 254 24.08 -19.94 -13.28
CA GLY A 254 22.82 -20.46 -13.82
C GLY A 254 21.60 -19.52 -13.64
N ILE A 255 21.59 -18.68 -12.61
CA ILE A 255 20.48 -17.79 -12.32
C ILE A 255 20.32 -16.71 -13.40
N ALA A 256 21.43 -16.12 -13.85
CA ALA A 256 21.38 -15.08 -14.88
C ALA A 256 20.75 -15.61 -16.19
N ARG A 257 21.13 -16.84 -16.58
CA ARG A 257 20.54 -17.51 -17.75
C ARG A 257 19.05 -17.81 -17.53
N ALA A 258 18.70 -18.38 -16.38
CA ALA A 258 17.32 -18.70 -16.04
C ALA A 258 16.41 -17.44 -16.08
N PHE A 259 16.91 -16.29 -15.66
CA PHE A 259 16.20 -15.02 -15.75
C PHE A 259 16.07 -14.50 -17.18
N ALA A 260 17.16 -14.56 -17.97
CA ALA A 260 17.14 -14.11 -19.37
C ALA A 260 16.09 -14.87 -20.20
N GLU A 261 16.03 -16.19 -20.08
CA GLU A 261 15.05 -17.04 -20.76
C GLU A 261 13.60 -16.67 -20.38
N ARG A 262 13.37 -16.28 -19.13
CA ARG A 262 12.03 -15.91 -18.64
C ARG A 262 11.63 -14.49 -19.00
N ARG A 263 12.57 -13.57 -19.07
CA ARG A 263 12.31 -12.23 -19.61
C ARG A 263 11.74 -12.33 -21.01
N GLU A 264 12.44 -13.02 -21.90
CA GLU A 264 12.00 -13.21 -23.28
C GLU A 264 10.61 -13.88 -23.35
N ARG A 265 10.43 -14.97 -22.60
CA ARG A 265 9.18 -15.75 -22.60
C ARG A 265 7.99 -14.97 -22.09
N PHE A 266 8.17 -14.11 -21.07
CA PHE A 266 7.07 -13.46 -20.37
C PHE A 266 7.01 -11.96 -20.59
N GLU A 267 7.77 -11.39 -21.53
CA GLU A 267 7.79 -9.97 -21.82
C GLU A 267 6.39 -9.40 -22.12
N ALA A 268 5.63 -10.07 -22.96
CA ALA A 268 4.28 -9.64 -23.32
C ALA A 268 3.32 -9.54 -22.13
N ARG A 269 3.55 -10.30 -21.05
CA ARG A 269 2.70 -10.28 -19.85
C ARG A 269 2.87 -9.02 -19.01
N VAL A 270 4.01 -8.35 -19.08
CA VAL A 270 4.27 -7.11 -18.33
C VAL A 270 4.12 -5.87 -19.17
N ALA A 271 4.15 -6.00 -20.51
CA ALA A 271 4.26 -4.88 -21.46
C ALA A 271 3.19 -3.80 -21.25
N ALA A 272 1.92 -4.18 -21.06
CA ALA A 272 0.83 -3.23 -20.87
C ALA A 272 1.03 -2.33 -19.65
N ASN A 273 1.32 -2.91 -18.48
CA ASN A 273 1.54 -2.15 -17.24
C ASN A 273 2.91 -1.46 -17.24
N ALA A 274 3.92 -2.04 -17.89
CA ALA A 274 5.22 -1.43 -18.08
C ALA A 274 5.08 -0.13 -18.90
N GLY A 275 4.39 -0.18 -20.04
CA GLY A 275 4.14 1.00 -20.89
C GLY A 275 3.35 2.09 -20.15
N ARG A 276 2.26 1.73 -19.44
CA ARG A 276 1.48 2.68 -18.61
C ARG A 276 2.33 3.30 -17.48
N ALA A 277 3.30 2.58 -16.94
CA ALA A 277 4.22 3.07 -15.92
C ALA A 277 5.41 3.85 -16.50
N GLY A 278 5.53 3.95 -17.84
CA GLY A 278 6.58 4.69 -18.54
C GLY A 278 7.87 3.90 -18.77
N TYR A 279 7.78 2.57 -18.89
CA TYR A 279 8.87 1.64 -19.25
C TYR A 279 8.62 0.97 -20.62
N GLY A 280 8.08 1.70 -21.56
CA GLY A 280 7.88 1.22 -22.95
C GLY A 280 9.02 1.56 -23.86
#